data_13e807fb7877f710e9e61cfdb59469d7
#
_entry.id   13e807fb7877f710e9e61cfdb59469d7
#
_cell.length_a   1.000
_cell.length_b   1.000
_cell.length_c   1.000
_cell.angle_alpha   90.00
_cell.angle_beta   90.00
_cell.angle_gamma   90.00
#
_symmetry.space_group_name_H-M   'P 1'
#
loop_
_entity.id
_entity.type
_entity.pdbx_description
1 polymer ?
#
loop_
_entity_poly.entity_id
_entity_poly.type
_entity_poly.pdbx_seq_one_letter_code
_entity_poly.pdbx_strand_id
1 'polypeptide(L)'
;MLYFFQQQGDKIHRLEKMESGCWIHVTPPFNEAELEKITERLGIPMDFLTDSLDIDERARYELEDDIKLIVINTPILNESVTSEPTLYITVPIGVILTPDHVVT
;
A
#
# COMPACT_ATOMS: atom_id res chain seq x y z
N MET A 1 4.38 9.43 -1.12
CA MET A 1 5.11 9.39 -2.40
C MET A 1 4.61 8.20 -3.22
N LEU A 2 4.44 8.41 -4.52
CA LEU A 2 3.96 7.38 -5.43
C LEU A 2 5.08 6.89 -6.34
N TYR A 3 5.17 5.58 -6.48
CA TYR A 3 6.07 4.92 -7.41
C TYR A 3 5.26 3.99 -8.30
N PHE A 4 5.61 3.90 -9.57
CA PHE A 4 4.91 3.09 -10.55
C PHE A 4 5.88 2.09 -11.16
N PHE A 5 5.45 0.84 -11.25
CA PHE A 5 6.26 -0.25 -11.80
C PHE A 5 5.46 -1.07 -12.79
N GLN A 6 6.12 -1.63 -13.77
CA GLN A 6 5.49 -2.51 -14.74
C GLN A 6 6.41 -3.70 -15.03
N GLN A 7 5.82 -4.86 -15.11
CA GLN A 7 6.54 -6.06 -15.53
C GLN A 7 6.65 -6.08 -17.05
N GLN A 8 7.88 -6.30 -17.53
CA GLN A 8 8.18 -6.48 -18.95
C GLN A 8 9.04 -7.74 -19.08
N GLY A 9 8.44 -8.84 -19.56
CA GLY A 9 9.11 -10.12 -19.58
C GLY A 9 9.36 -10.64 -18.15
N ASP A 10 10.62 -10.89 -17.83
CA ASP A 10 11.04 -11.36 -16.51
C ASP A 10 11.55 -10.25 -15.58
N LYS A 11 11.41 -8.99 -15.99
CA LYS A 11 11.92 -7.83 -15.25
C LYS A 11 10.82 -6.86 -14.89
N ILE A 12 11.04 -6.12 -13.79
CA ILE A 12 10.18 -5.02 -13.35
C ILE A 12 10.89 -3.72 -13.65
N HIS A 13 10.21 -2.83 -14.35
CA HIS A 13 10.71 -1.50 -14.71
C HIS A 13 9.93 -0.42 -13.99
N ARG A 14 10.65 0.61 -13.55
CA ARG A 14 10.03 1.80 -12.98
C ARG A 14 9.48 2.68 -14.09
N LEU A 15 8.26 3.19 -13.87
CA LEU A 15 7.59 4.13 -14.77
C LEU A 15 7.62 5.54 -14.19
N GLU A 16 7.56 6.55 -15.04
CA GLU A 16 7.49 7.95 -14.61
C GLU A 16 6.07 8.38 -14.23
N LYS A 17 5.06 7.68 -14.75
CA LYS A 17 3.64 7.99 -14.52
C LYS A 17 2.83 6.71 -14.45
N MET A 18 1.60 6.84 -13.94
CA MET A 18 0.66 5.74 -13.90
C MET A 18 0.27 5.31 -15.31
N GLU A 19 0.45 4.03 -15.59
CA GLU A 19 0.03 3.39 -16.84
C GLU A 19 -0.89 2.23 -16.52
N SER A 20 -1.68 1.81 -17.50
CA SER A 20 -2.59 0.68 -17.35
C SER A 20 -1.86 -0.60 -16.96
N GLY A 21 -2.37 -1.30 -15.95
CA GLY A 21 -1.79 -2.56 -15.48
C GLY A 21 -0.56 -2.41 -14.60
N CYS A 22 -0.15 -1.20 -14.24
CA CYS A 22 1.04 -1.00 -13.42
C CYS A 22 0.80 -1.35 -11.94
N TRP A 23 1.87 -1.67 -11.25
CA TRP A 23 1.92 -1.73 -9.80
C TRP A 23 2.17 -0.32 -9.26
N ILE A 24 1.35 0.12 -8.31
CA ILE A 24 1.45 1.42 -7.66
C ILE A 24 1.92 1.20 -6.22
N HIS A 25 3.07 1.75 -5.89
CA HIS A 25 3.64 1.63 -4.55
C HIS A 25 3.58 2.98 -3.85
N VAL A 26 2.92 3.02 -2.70
CA VAL A 26 2.71 4.24 -1.91
C VAL A 26 3.58 4.17 -0.66
N THR A 27 4.46 5.15 -0.49
CA THR A 27 5.36 5.20 0.65
C THR A 27 5.21 6.52 1.41
N PRO A 28 5.62 6.56 2.70
CA PRO A 28 5.71 7.84 3.40
C PRO A 28 6.70 8.81 2.73
N PRO A 29 6.50 10.12 2.86
CA PRO A 29 5.36 10.74 3.51
C PRO A 29 4.09 10.64 2.67
N PHE A 30 2.96 10.40 3.34
CA PHE A 30 1.68 10.26 2.65
C PHE A 30 1.06 11.63 2.38
N ASN A 31 0.56 11.80 1.17
CA ASN A 31 -0.05 13.03 0.70
C ASN A 31 -1.50 12.74 0.34
N GLU A 32 -2.42 13.46 0.96
CA GLU A 32 -3.85 13.27 0.76
C GLU A 32 -4.27 13.42 -0.71
N ALA A 33 -3.71 14.41 -1.41
CA ALA A 33 -4.01 14.63 -2.82
C ALA A 33 -3.57 13.46 -3.70
N GLU A 34 -2.45 12.82 -3.37
CA GLU A 34 -2.00 11.62 -4.07
C GLU A 34 -2.93 10.44 -3.82
N LEU A 35 -3.41 10.26 -2.58
CA LEU A 35 -4.35 9.20 -2.23
C LEU A 35 -5.70 9.41 -2.93
N GLU A 36 -6.21 10.64 -2.94
CA GLU A 36 -7.44 10.98 -3.66
C GLU A 36 -7.33 10.68 -5.15
N LYS A 37 -6.19 10.97 -5.74
CA LYS A 37 -5.94 10.68 -7.15
C LYS A 37 -6.01 9.17 -7.44
N ILE A 38 -5.49 8.34 -6.55
CA ILE A 38 -5.59 6.89 -6.69
C ILE A 38 -7.04 6.43 -6.59
N THR A 39 -7.78 6.93 -5.59
CA THR A 39 -9.19 6.57 -5.41
C THR A 39 -10.03 6.95 -6.61
N GLU A 40 -9.84 8.14 -7.14
CA GLU A 40 -10.58 8.62 -8.30
C GLU A 40 -10.28 7.82 -9.56
N ARG A 41 -9.01 7.54 -9.80
CA ARG A 41 -8.60 6.85 -11.05
C ARG A 41 -8.88 5.37 -11.05
N LEU A 42 -8.79 4.71 -9.90
CA LEU A 42 -8.92 3.26 -9.81
C LEU A 42 -10.24 2.80 -9.17
N GLY A 43 -11.04 3.73 -8.67
CA GLY A 43 -12.29 3.39 -8.00
C GLY A 43 -12.08 2.68 -6.66
N ILE A 44 -10.93 2.85 -6.03
CA ILE A 44 -10.61 2.23 -4.75
C ILE A 44 -11.29 3.03 -3.64
N PRO A 45 -12.01 2.37 -2.70
CA PRO A 45 -12.54 3.07 -1.54
C PRO A 45 -11.41 3.73 -0.74
N MET A 46 -11.62 4.98 -0.31
CA MET A 46 -10.60 5.73 0.45
C MET A 46 -10.20 5.01 1.73
N ASP A 47 -11.14 4.35 2.41
CA ASP A 47 -10.86 3.62 3.64
C ASP A 47 -9.90 2.44 3.41
N PHE A 48 -9.87 1.83 2.22
CA PHE A 48 -8.88 0.81 1.89
C PHE A 48 -7.45 1.36 1.94
N LEU A 49 -7.26 2.60 1.51
CA LEU A 49 -5.96 3.26 1.60
C LEU A 49 -5.66 3.70 3.02
N THR A 50 -6.59 4.40 3.66
CA THR A 50 -6.36 4.98 5.00
C THR A 50 -6.23 3.92 6.09
N ASP A 51 -6.99 2.84 6.02
CA ASP A 51 -6.88 1.73 6.97
C ASP A 51 -5.52 1.04 6.87
N SER A 52 -4.96 0.96 5.67
CA SER A 52 -3.62 0.42 5.46
C SER A 52 -2.52 1.27 6.11
N LEU A 53 -2.81 2.51 6.46
CA LEU A 53 -1.89 3.45 7.09
C LEU A 53 -2.06 3.54 8.61
N ASP A 54 -3.09 2.90 9.16
CA ASP A 54 -3.36 2.91 10.59
C ASP A 54 -2.53 1.84 11.29
N ILE A 55 -1.62 2.28 12.17
CA ILE A 55 -0.71 1.38 12.89
C ILE A 55 -1.46 0.36 13.76
N ASP A 56 -2.66 0.68 14.18
CA ASP A 56 -3.49 -0.19 15.02
C ASP A 56 -4.39 -1.12 14.20
N GLU A 57 -4.30 -1.07 12.87
CA GLU A 57 -5.14 -1.89 12.01
C GLU A 57 -4.81 -3.38 12.13
N ARG A 58 -5.84 -4.21 12.03
CA ARG A 58 -5.70 -5.65 12.13
C ARG A 58 -5.48 -6.28 10.75
N ALA A 59 -4.69 -7.34 10.73
CA ALA A 59 -4.59 -8.19 9.54
C ALA A 59 -5.96 -8.72 9.17
N ARG A 60 -6.37 -8.53 7.93
CA ARG A 60 -7.67 -8.95 7.43
C ARG A 60 -7.73 -8.97 5.90
N TYR A 61 -8.78 -9.60 5.41
CA TYR A 61 -9.17 -9.57 4.01
C TYR A 61 -10.54 -8.91 3.89
N GLU A 62 -10.70 -8.01 2.93
CA GLU A 62 -11.95 -7.34 2.67
C GLU A 62 -12.20 -7.27 1.16
N LEU A 63 -13.45 -7.46 0.75
CA LEU A 63 -13.87 -7.39 -0.64
C LEU A 63 -14.99 -6.37 -0.75
N GLU A 64 -14.83 -5.39 -1.63
CA GLU A 64 -15.87 -4.43 -1.99
C GLU A 64 -15.94 -4.33 -3.51
N ASP A 65 -17.08 -4.73 -4.07
CA ASP A 65 -17.27 -4.94 -5.51
C ASP A 65 -16.20 -5.92 -6.04
N ASP A 66 -15.33 -5.48 -6.94
CA ASP A 66 -14.25 -6.29 -7.50
C ASP A 66 -12.87 -5.87 -6.97
N ILE A 67 -12.85 -5.08 -5.89
CA ILE A 67 -11.61 -4.59 -5.28
C ILE A 67 -11.38 -5.35 -3.98
N LYS A 68 -10.17 -5.88 -3.83
CA LYS A 68 -9.76 -6.68 -2.67
C LYS A 68 -8.72 -5.92 -1.87
N LEU A 69 -8.91 -5.88 -0.56
CA LEU A 69 -7.92 -5.37 0.39
C LEU A 69 -7.38 -6.53 1.21
N ILE A 70 -6.07 -6.62 1.27
CA ILE A 70 -5.36 -7.54 2.15
C ILE A 70 -4.48 -6.70 3.06
N VAL A 71 -4.71 -6.76 4.36
CA VAL A 71 -3.87 -6.10 5.35
C VAL A 71 -3.08 -7.18 6.08
N ILE A 72 -1.76 -7.04 6.05
CA ILE A 72 -0.85 -7.92 6.79
C ILE A 72 -0.02 -7.08 7.76
N ASN A 73 0.34 -7.67 8.89
CA ASN A 73 1.23 -7.04 9.85
C ASN A 73 2.65 -7.54 9.65
N THR A 74 3.58 -6.61 9.51
CA THR A 74 4.98 -6.90 9.26
C THR A 74 5.81 -6.40 10.44
N PRO A 75 6.72 -7.22 10.99
CA PRO A 75 7.64 -6.75 12.02
C PRO A 75 8.72 -5.86 11.41
N ILE A 76 8.95 -4.73 12.06
CA ILE A 76 10.07 -3.85 11.75
C ILE A 76 10.90 -3.61 12.99
N LEU A 77 12.17 -3.33 12.79
CA LEU A 77 13.07 -3.01 13.91
C LEU A 77 12.68 -1.67 14.51
N ASN A 78 12.51 -1.64 15.81
CA ASN A 78 12.21 -0.42 16.54
C ASN A 78 13.51 0.31 16.92
N GLU A 79 13.94 1.24 16.08
CA GLU A 79 15.16 2.00 16.28
C GLU A 79 15.01 3.16 17.26
N SER A 80 13.77 3.51 17.63
CA SER A 80 13.49 4.67 18.49
C SER A 80 13.65 4.40 19.97
N VAL A 81 13.83 3.14 20.38
CA VAL A 81 13.91 2.74 21.79
C VAL A 81 15.35 2.35 22.13
N THR A 82 16.03 3.18 22.92
CA THR A 82 17.42 2.98 23.30
C THR A 82 17.61 2.17 24.58
N SER A 83 16.54 1.89 25.34
CA SER A 83 16.64 1.29 26.68
C SER A 83 15.69 0.13 26.97
N GLU A 84 14.80 -0.21 26.05
CA GLU A 84 13.80 -1.27 26.25
C GLU A 84 14.07 -2.48 25.34
N PRO A 85 13.77 -3.70 25.81
CA PRO A 85 14.07 -4.91 25.04
C PRO A 85 13.13 -5.19 23.88
N THR A 86 12.16 -4.35 23.61
CA THR A 86 11.25 -4.52 22.48
C THR A 86 11.94 -4.08 21.19
N LEU A 87 12.64 -5.02 20.57
CA LEU A 87 13.40 -4.77 19.35
C LEU A 87 12.52 -4.60 18.12
N TYR A 88 11.29 -5.10 18.14
CA TYR A 88 10.41 -5.11 16.98
C TYR A 88 9.05 -4.52 17.31
N ILE A 89 8.51 -3.78 16.37
CA ILE A 89 7.10 -3.37 16.35
C ILE A 89 6.48 -3.92 15.07
N THR A 90 5.16 -4.07 15.05
CA THR A 90 4.45 -4.46 13.83
C THR A 90 3.83 -3.24 13.18
N VAL A 91 3.92 -3.18 11.86
CA VAL A 91 3.24 -2.17 11.05
C VAL A 91 2.38 -2.85 10.01
N PRO A 92 1.22 -2.27 9.67
CA PRO A 92 0.37 -2.82 8.62
C PRO A 92 0.96 -2.51 7.24
N ILE A 93 0.78 -3.46 6.34
CA ILE A 93 1.00 -3.26 4.91
C ILE A 93 -0.30 -3.61 4.23
N GLY A 94 -0.82 -2.67 3.44
CA GLY A 94 -1.99 -2.91 2.61
C GLY A 94 -1.59 -3.38 1.22
N VAL A 95 -2.28 -4.40 0.74
CA VAL A 95 -2.20 -4.84 -0.65
C VAL A 95 -3.59 -4.75 -1.23
N ILE A 96 -3.78 -3.88 -2.20
CA ILE A 96 -5.07 -3.66 -2.83
C ILE A 96 -5.01 -4.19 -4.26
N LEU A 97 -5.93 -5.10 -4.57
CA LEU A 97 -6.02 -5.69 -5.90
C LEU A 97 -7.27 -5.15 -6.59
N THR A 98 -7.08 -4.47 -7.70
CA THR A 98 -8.15 -4.09 -8.62
C THR A 98 -8.12 -5.01 -9.84
N PRO A 99 -9.11 -4.96 -10.75
CA PRO A 99 -9.04 -5.76 -11.97
C PRO A 99 -7.77 -5.55 -12.79
N ASP A 100 -7.20 -4.35 -12.76
CA ASP A 100 -6.08 -4.00 -13.64
C ASP A 100 -4.80 -3.60 -12.89
N HIS A 101 -4.88 -3.32 -11.59
CA HIS A 101 -3.75 -2.78 -10.84
C HIS A 101 -3.54 -3.49 -9.51
N VAL A 102 -2.31 -3.41 -9.02
CA VAL A 102 -1.95 -3.73 -7.64
C VAL A 102 -1.46 -2.45 -6.98
N VAL A 103 -1.97 -2.15 -5.79
CA VAL A 103 -1.53 -1.01 -4.98
C VAL A 103 -0.99 -1.54 -3.65
N THR A 104 0.21 -1.10 -3.27
CA THR A 104 0.82 -1.49 -1.98
C THR A 104 1.30 -0.27 -1.21
#